data_a5044a36d981a24f61601189d5f06abb
#
_entry.id   a5044a36d981a24f61601189d5f06abb
#
_cell.length_a   1.000
_cell.length_b   1.000
_cell.length_c   1.000
_cell.angle_alpha   90.00
_cell.angle_beta   90.00
_cell.angle_gamma   90.00
#
_symmetry.space_group_name_H-M   'P 1'
#
loop_
_entity.id
_entity.type
_entity.pdbx_description
1 polymer ?
#
loop_
_entity_poly.entity_id
_entity_poly.type
_entity_poly.pdbx_seq_one_letter_code
_entity_poly.pdbx_strand_id
1 'polypeptide(L)'
;MRLSKMCVPSFRASDVGSRPTGKPSWRIAVAIAMAAGMTACTSNEPENLGQIGAVSGFLGGVVADEPRAVRDARDVLSAGGTAADAAVALYATMTVTKPSVAGIGGGGVCVVHDRKSKKVEVLDFWPRPGTRTAPSQTATTIPAVPRGLYALSARYGRLEWRSLLSSAEQYARLGVPVSRSLVNDIKANADDINTSPMLRDAFIPNGQVLKVGDRIQSVNLAALLTSLRVQGPGEFYNSALGARVADEVQAAGGTLTADDLRNYRPQWKTATEVKVGNETLYLAYPPRSESGASIITEGDELGAILDRYLADITKGDTSAQAKSGRSGFVVMDRLANAVACMTTMNKPFGAGVGAPSFGLDLAAGDPAHAATPLMGPALMVNPYVWEYYYGIAGTGTPAGATKQIATMAMDLIDEDAASGIAMNSDGKSSVNVIRCLEGTPPHPESCRFIADPAGGGMAGTR
;
A
#
# COMPACT_ATOMS: atom_id res chain seq x y z
N MET A 1 23.47 23.20 21.80
CA MET A 1 24.28 23.45 22.98
C MET A 1 23.94 22.33 24.00
N ARG A 2 24.71 21.24 24.04
CA ARG A 2 24.52 20.14 25.00
C ARG A 2 25.87 19.95 25.72
N LEU A 3 25.79 20.09 27.04
CA LEU A 3 26.89 19.96 27.97
C LEU A 3 27.35 18.51 28.08
N SER A 4 28.63 18.31 27.91
CA SER A 4 29.38 17.09 28.12
C SER A 4 29.33 16.68 29.59
N LYS A 5 28.97 15.44 29.90
CA LYS A 5 29.12 14.86 31.23
C LYS A 5 30.56 14.34 31.39
N MET A 6 31.26 14.96 32.31
CA MET A 6 32.57 14.50 32.79
C MET A 6 32.36 13.25 33.67
N CYS A 7 33.04 12.14 33.34
CA CYS A 7 33.17 10.99 34.21
C CYS A 7 34.24 11.26 35.28
N VAL A 8 33.83 11.21 36.54
CA VAL A 8 34.71 11.23 37.71
C VAL A 8 34.92 9.80 38.18
N PRO A 9 36.15 9.29 38.33
CA PRO A 9 36.36 7.97 38.91
C PRO A 9 36.34 8.03 40.42
N SER A 10 35.52 7.19 41.04
CA SER A 10 35.52 6.98 42.51
C SER A 10 36.63 6.00 42.89
N PHE A 11 37.57 6.50 43.66
CA PHE A 11 38.55 5.66 44.35
C PHE A 11 37.95 5.10 45.65
N ARG A 12 37.95 3.79 45.77
CA ARG A 12 37.73 3.09 47.03
C ARG A 12 39.08 2.64 47.60
N ALA A 13 39.42 3.16 48.76
CA ALA A 13 40.56 2.72 49.54
C ALA A 13 40.21 1.46 50.32
N SER A 14 41.02 0.43 50.22
CA SER A 14 41.14 -0.62 51.24
C SER A 14 42.53 -1.28 51.17
N ASP A 15 43.15 -1.19 52.29
CA ASP A 15 44.06 -2.09 52.98
C ASP A 15 45.54 -2.15 52.67
N VAL A 16 46.19 -1.88 53.75
CA VAL A 16 47.61 -1.89 54.17
C VAL A 16 48.19 -3.31 54.13
N GLY A 17 49.39 -3.44 53.59
CA GLY A 17 50.17 -4.65 53.64
C GLY A 17 51.61 -4.44 53.15
N SER A 18 52.55 -4.28 54.07
CA SER A 18 53.99 -4.53 54.04
C SER A 18 54.88 -3.95 52.96
N ARG A 19 55.79 -3.08 53.35
CA ARG A 19 56.89 -2.51 52.56
C ARG A 19 57.97 -3.54 52.18
N PRO A 20 58.50 -3.45 50.98
CA PRO A 20 59.88 -3.74 50.66
C PRO A 20 60.67 -2.44 50.40
N THR A 21 61.80 -2.34 51.02
CA THR A 21 62.83 -1.30 50.87
C THR A 21 63.60 -1.54 49.58
N GLY A 22 63.43 -0.64 48.59
CA GLY A 22 64.25 -0.62 47.38
C GLY A 22 63.88 0.62 46.54
N LYS A 23 64.80 1.53 46.37
CA LYS A 23 64.59 2.74 45.56
C LYS A 23 64.50 2.37 44.08
N PRO A 24 63.38 2.55 43.38
CA PRO A 24 63.33 2.38 41.92
C PRO A 24 64.01 3.56 41.24
N SER A 25 64.85 3.28 40.27
CA SER A 25 65.49 4.30 39.44
C SER A 25 64.44 5.04 38.60
N TRP A 26 64.56 6.35 38.47
CA TRP A 26 63.68 7.28 37.73
C TRP A 26 63.31 6.78 36.30
N ARG A 27 64.24 6.08 35.63
CA ARG A 27 64.00 5.58 34.26
C ARG A 27 62.89 4.56 34.15
N ILE A 28 62.62 3.76 35.18
CA ILE A 28 61.53 2.76 35.18
C ILE A 28 60.18 3.41 35.46
N ALA A 29 60.14 4.45 36.30
CA ALA A 29 58.90 5.17 36.60
C ALA A 29 58.36 5.95 35.40
N VAL A 30 59.26 6.54 34.53
CA VAL A 30 58.86 7.23 33.33
C VAL A 30 58.35 6.26 32.27
N ALA A 31 58.93 5.06 32.14
CA ALA A 31 58.47 4.06 31.16
C ALA A 31 57.09 3.46 31.53
N ILE A 32 56.77 3.30 32.80
CA ILE A 32 55.46 2.81 33.29
C ILE A 32 54.40 3.92 33.10
N ALA A 33 54.76 5.21 33.31
CA ALA A 33 53.82 6.32 33.07
C ALA A 33 53.50 6.54 31.59
N MET A 34 54.41 6.26 30.66
CA MET A 34 54.13 6.30 29.22
C MET A 34 53.34 5.11 28.70
N ALA A 35 53.49 3.92 29.33
CA ALA A 35 52.69 2.74 28.97
C ALA A 35 51.25 2.83 29.46
N ALA A 36 50.97 3.51 30.58
CA ALA A 36 49.63 3.74 31.08
C ALA A 36 48.83 4.82 30.36
N GLY A 37 49.48 5.67 29.55
CA GLY A 37 48.84 6.75 28.80
C GLY A 37 48.27 6.33 27.41
N MET A 38 48.50 5.06 26.97
CA MET A 38 48.06 4.59 25.66
C MET A 38 46.84 3.66 25.68
N THR A 39 46.23 3.47 26.83
CA THR A 39 44.88 2.88 26.89
C THR A 39 43.81 3.94 26.91
N ALA A 40 43.94 4.93 26.01
CA ALA A 40 42.81 5.82 25.68
C ALA A 40 41.80 4.98 24.88
N CYS A 41 40.67 4.82 25.47
CA CYS A 41 39.37 4.38 24.88
C CYS A 41 39.34 4.31 23.35
N THR A 42 39.72 3.20 22.76
CA THR A 42 39.19 2.81 21.46
C THR A 42 37.88 2.11 21.73
N SER A 43 36.81 2.87 21.79
CA SER A 43 35.50 2.31 21.49
C SER A 43 35.53 1.92 20.01
N ASN A 44 35.98 0.70 19.72
CA ASN A 44 35.74 0.07 18.44
C ASN A 44 34.24 -0.28 18.38
N GLU A 45 33.38 0.72 18.31
CA GLU A 45 32.16 0.55 17.58
C GLU A 45 32.55 0.55 16.09
N PRO A 46 32.30 -0.53 15.35
CA PRO A 46 32.51 -0.50 13.91
C PRO A 46 31.64 0.64 13.37
N GLU A 47 32.27 1.69 12.87
CA GLU A 47 31.56 2.65 12.03
C GLU A 47 31.00 1.85 10.84
N ASN A 48 29.72 1.54 10.89
CA ASN A 48 28.96 0.95 9.79
C ASN A 48 28.75 2.03 8.71
N LEU A 49 29.84 2.49 8.13
CA LEU A 49 29.83 3.38 6.96
C LEU A 49 29.18 2.62 5.80
N GLY A 50 27.99 3.04 5.42
CA GLY A 50 27.23 2.48 4.30
C GLY A 50 26.18 1.42 4.66
N GLN A 51 26.00 1.07 5.92
CA GLN A 51 24.81 0.33 6.33
C GLN A 51 23.73 1.31 6.75
N ILE A 52 22.60 1.29 6.04
CA ILE A 52 21.35 1.84 6.53
C ILE A 52 21.07 1.10 7.85
N GLY A 53 21.03 1.83 8.96
CA GLY A 53 20.87 1.22 10.29
C GLY A 53 19.65 0.29 10.30
N ALA A 54 19.90 -1.01 10.46
CA ALA A 54 18.81 -1.98 10.58
C ALA A 54 18.06 -1.68 11.85
N VAL A 55 16.79 -1.30 11.75
CA VAL A 55 15.91 -1.17 12.90
C VAL A 55 15.65 -2.58 13.41
N SER A 56 16.07 -2.90 14.63
CA SER A 56 15.77 -4.17 15.28
C SER A 56 14.39 -4.12 15.92
N GLY A 57 13.69 -5.28 15.94
CA GLY A 57 12.38 -5.44 16.54
C GLY A 57 11.23 -5.46 15.53
N PHE A 58 10.01 -5.30 16.00
CA PHE A 58 8.83 -5.28 15.17
C PHE A 58 8.82 -4.02 14.29
N LEU A 59 8.85 -4.20 12.98
CA LEU A 59 8.87 -3.11 12.00
C LEU A 59 7.48 -2.77 11.44
N GLY A 60 6.50 -3.60 11.75
CA GLY A 60 5.19 -3.59 11.12
C GLY A 60 5.05 -4.72 10.11
N GLY A 61 4.13 -4.57 9.17
CA GLY A 61 3.93 -5.58 8.15
C GLY A 61 3.06 -5.12 7.01
N VAL A 62 3.04 -5.95 5.99
CA VAL A 62 2.41 -5.67 4.69
C VAL A 62 1.69 -6.91 4.20
N VAL A 63 0.50 -6.76 3.68
CA VAL A 63 -0.26 -7.83 3.01
C VAL A 63 -0.84 -7.29 1.70
N ALA A 64 -0.57 -7.96 0.58
CA ALA A 64 -1.07 -7.60 -0.74
C ALA A 64 -1.03 -8.78 -1.72
N ASP A 65 -1.73 -8.66 -2.86
CA ASP A 65 -1.82 -9.69 -3.91
C ASP A 65 -0.57 -9.78 -4.80
N GLU A 66 0.42 -8.92 -4.61
CA GLU A 66 1.64 -8.91 -5.42
C GLU A 66 2.89 -9.06 -4.55
N PRO A 67 3.57 -10.21 -4.58
CA PRO A 67 4.69 -10.50 -3.69
C PRO A 67 5.87 -9.53 -3.78
N ARG A 68 6.14 -8.95 -4.96
CA ARG A 68 7.24 -7.97 -5.12
C ARG A 68 6.90 -6.66 -4.47
N ALA A 69 5.65 -6.21 -4.64
CA ALA A 69 5.17 -5.00 -4.01
C ALA A 69 5.22 -5.10 -2.47
N VAL A 70 4.88 -6.28 -1.91
CA VAL A 70 5.04 -6.57 -0.47
C VAL A 70 6.50 -6.44 -0.04
N ARG A 71 7.43 -6.97 -0.84
CA ARG A 71 8.87 -6.89 -0.53
C ARG A 71 9.36 -5.45 -0.51
N ASP A 72 9.05 -4.66 -1.55
CA ASP A 72 9.45 -3.26 -1.63
C ASP A 72 8.86 -2.43 -0.47
N ALA A 73 7.60 -2.67 -0.12
CA ALA A 73 6.97 -2.00 1.02
C ALA A 73 7.65 -2.37 2.36
N ARG A 74 8.05 -3.63 2.55
CA ARG A 74 8.83 -4.05 3.72
C ARG A 74 10.21 -3.39 3.77
N ASP A 75 10.87 -3.25 2.64
CA ASP A 75 12.15 -2.56 2.56
C ASP A 75 12.01 -1.10 2.96
N VAL A 76 10.91 -0.44 2.57
CA VAL A 76 10.55 0.91 3.00
C VAL A 76 10.32 0.98 4.52
N LEU A 77 9.57 0.03 5.11
CA LEU A 77 9.39 -0.04 6.57
C LEU A 77 10.73 -0.27 7.29
N SER A 78 11.59 -1.14 6.74
CA SER A 78 12.93 -1.43 7.27
C SER A 78 13.86 -0.21 7.21
N ALA A 79 13.73 0.62 6.19
CA ALA A 79 14.42 1.91 6.08
C ALA A 79 13.84 2.98 7.02
N GLY A 80 12.86 2.63 7.82
CA GLY A 80 12.20 3.51 8.78
C GLY A 80 11.10 4.38 8.17
N GLY A 81 10.55 4.03 7.01
CA GLY A 81 9.37 4.65 6.43
C GLY A 81 8.13 4.45 7.29
N THR A 82 7.12 5.27 7.04
CA THR A 82 5.79 5.14 7.64
C THR A 82 4.94 4.12 6.86
N ALA A 83 3.78 3.74 7.41
CA ALA A 83 2.80 2.94 6.69
C ALA A 83 2.37 3.62 5.36
N ALA A 84 2.30 4.95 5.35
CA ALA A 84 1.99 5.72 4.14
C ALA A 84 3.11 5.63 3.09
N ASP A 85 4.39 5.75 3.49
CA ASP A 85 5.53 5.57 2.59
C ASP A 85 5.54 4.17 1.96
N ALA A 86 5.33 3.15 2.79
CA ALA A 86 5.29 1.77 2.34
C ALA A 86 4.09 1.50 1.41
N ALA A 87 2.92 2.08 1.69
CA ALA A 87 1.74 2.00 0.82
C ALA A 87 1.98 2.65 -0.55
N VAL A 88 2.68 3.80 -0.60
CA VAL A 88 3.06 4.46 -1.85
C VAL A 88 4.00 3.59 -2.67
N ALA A 89 5.07 3.05 -2.07
CA ALA A 89 6.03 2.18 -2.76
C ALA A 89 5.36 0.89 -3.25
N LEU A 90 4.49 0.29 -2.44
CA LEU A 90 3.70 -0.88 -2.80
C LEU A 90 2.86 -0.61 -4.04
N TYR A 91 2.03 0.45 -4.01
CA TYR A 91 1.16 0.78 -5.13
C TYR A 91 1.99 1.10 -6.38
N ALA A 92 3.04 1.92 -6.26
CA ALA A 92 3.94 2.25 -7.37
C ALA A 92 4.53 0.98 -8.01
N THR A 93 4.98 0.01 -7.21
CA THR A 93 5.46 -1.29 -7.71
C THR A 93 4.36 -2.06 -8.41
N MET A 94 3.13 -2.10 -7.85
CA MET A 94 2.00 -2.76 -8.49
C MET A 94 1.65 -2.16 -9.86
N THR A 95 1.90 -0.89 -10.12
CA THR A 95 1.64 -0.29 -11.43
C THR A 95 2.45 -0.94 -12.56
N VAL A 96 3.54 -1.60 -12.22
CA VAL A 96 4.40 -2.34 -13.16
C VAL A 96 4.18 -3.84 -13.09
N THR A 97 4.01 -4.38 -11.88
CA THR A 97 4.01 -5.83 -11.64
C THR A 97 2.61 -6.45 -11.70
N LYS A 98 1.55 -5.66 -11.50
CA LYS A 98 0.15 -6.08 -11.58
C LYS A 98 -0.75 -5.00 -12.21
N PRO A 99 -0.46 -4.58 -13.45
CA PRO A 99 -1.20 -3.50 -14.12
C PRO A 99 -2.66 -3.83 -14.40
N SER A 100 -3.05 -5.10 -14.29
CA SER A 100 -4.45 -5.54 -14.41
C SER A 100 -5.40 -4.82 -13.43
N VAL A 101 -4.88 -4.40 -12.27
CA VAL A 101 -5.70 -3.82 -11.17
C VAL A 101 -5.13 -2.53 -10.58
N ALA A 102 -3.92 -2.13 -10.97
CA ALA A 102 -3.19 -1.03 -10.32
C ALA A 102 -2.34 -0.19 -11.29
N GLY A 103 -2.80 0.05 -12.52
CA GLY A 103 -2.09 0.89 -13.49
C GLY A 103 -2.00 2.37 -13.06
N ILE A 104 -1.01 3.11 -13.60
CA ILE A 104 -0.86 4.58 -13.38
C ILE A 104 -2.11 5.35 -13.81
N GLY A 105 -2.81 4.88 -14.85
CA GLY A 105 -4.07 5.47 -15.34
C GLY A 105 -5.30 5.07 -14.53
N GLY A 106 -5.12 4.33 -13.45
CA GLY A 106 -6.16 3.93 -12.52
C GLY A 106 -6.34 4.88 -11.36
N GLY A 107 -6.80 4.33 -10.24
CA GLY A 107 -7.01 5.06 -8.99
C GLY A 107 -7.30 4.13 -7.84
N GLY A 108 -7.84 4.67 -6.76
CA GLY A 108 -8.14 3.90 -5.57
C GLY A 108 -8.73 4.72 -4.44
N VAL A 109 -8.86 4.08 -3.30
CA VAL A 109 -9.26 4.69 -2.04
C VAL A 109 -8.49 4.06 -0.89
N CYS A 110 -8.07 4.87 0.07
CA CYS A 110 -7.36 4.39 1.26
C CYS A 110 -8.02 4.91 2.53
N VAL A 111 -8.14 4.06 3.54
CA VAL A 111 -8.37 4.47 4.93
C VAL A 111 -7.01 4.54 5.60
N VAL A 112 -6.72 5.66 6.24
CA VAL A 112 -5.42 5.97 6.83
C VAL A 112 -5.61 6.26 8.33
N HIS A 113 -4.95 5.48 9.17
CA HIS A 113 -4.83 5.73 10.60
C HIS A 113 -3.46 6.32 10.91
N ASP A 114 -3.44 7.52 11.47
CA ASP A 114 -2.24 8.13 12.04
C ASP A 114 -2.38 8.29 13.56
N ARG A 115 -1.68 7.44 14.28
CA ARG A 115 -1.71 7.38 15.74
C ARG A 115 -1.24 8.68 16.40
N LYS A 116 -0.26 9.34 15.80
CA LYS A 116 0.33 10.57 16.34
C LYS A 116 -0.65 11.73 16.31
N SER A 117 -1.36 11.93 15.22
CA SER A 117 -2.37 12.99 15.11
C SER A 117 -3.73 12.58 15.66
N LYS A 118 -3.89 11.31 16.06
CA LYS A 118 -5.14 10.74 16.55
C LYS A 118 -6.27 10.92 15.54
N LYS A 119 -6.04 10.46 14.30
CA LYS A 119 -6.97 10.60 13.19
C LYS A 119 -7.09 9.34 12.38
N VAL A 120 -8.31 9.11 11.89
CA VAL A 120 -8.57 8.19 10.79
C VAL A 120 -9.25 8.99 9.68
N GLU A 121 -8.65 8.98 8.49
CA GLU A 121 -9.14 9.73 7.33
C GLU A 121 -9.19 8.84 6.10
N VAL A 122 -10.01 9.22 5.14
CA VAL A 122 -10.11 8.56 3.84
C VAL A 122 -9.46 9.44 2.78
N LEU A 123 -8.52 8.88 2.03
CA LEU A 123 -8.02 9.45 0.81
C LEU A 123 -8.75 8.82 -0.39
N ASP A 124 -9.63 9.60 -1.00
CA ASP A 124 -10.38 9.21 -2.19
C ASP A 124 -9.68 9.76 -3.45
N PHE A 125 -9.06 8.88 -4.19
CA PHE A 125 -8.51 9.10 -5.52
C PHE A 125 -9.08 8.10 -6.51
N TRP A 126 -10.39 7.81 -6.38
CA TRP A 126 -11.10 6.93 -7.30
C TRP A 126 -11.05 7.49 -8.73
N PRO A 127 -10.81 6.66 -9.75
CA PRO A 127 -10.73 7.14 -11.12
C PRO A 127 -12.12 7.55 -11.60
N ARG A 128 -12.27 8.80 -11.98
CA ARG A 128 -13.54 9.40 -12.42
C ARG A 128 -13.55 9.60 -13.92
N PRO A 129 -14.68 9.42 -14.58
CA PRO A 129 -14.81 9.77 -15.99
C PRO A 129 -14.40 11.23 -16.24
N GLY A 130 -13.82 11.49 -17.41
CA GLY A 130 -13.58 12.84 -17.87
C GLY A 130 -14.89 13.58 -18.23
N THR A 131 -14.77 14.87 -18.52
CA THR A 131 -15.93 15.72 -18.87
C THR A 131 -16.44 15.50 -20.29
N ARG A 132 -15.59 14.97 -21.18
CA ARG A 132 -15.95 14.69 -22.55
C ARG A 132 -16.73 13.38 -22.67
N THR A 133 -17.86 13.45 -23.35
CA THR A 133 -18.65 12.26 -23.75
C THR A 133 -18.78 12.24 -25.26
N ALA A 134 -18.48 11.12 -25.90
CA ALA A 134 -18.66 10.94 -27.32
C ALA A 134 -19.12 9.50 -27.61
N PRO A 135 -20.28 9.27 -28.21
CA PRO A 135 -20.85 7.93 -28.40
C PRO A 135 -19.96 6.99 -29.22
N SER A 136 -19.07 7.53 -30.06
CA SER A 136 -18.13 6.76 -30.89
C SER A 136 -16.77 6.51 -30.20
N GLN A 137 -16.57 6.99 -28.97
CA GLN A 137 -15.31 6.87 -28.24
C GLN A 137 -15.44 5.96 -27.02
N THR A 138 -14.37 5.30 -26.65
CA THR A 138 -14.28 4.53 -25.43
C THR A 138 -14.21 5.45 -24.21
N ALA A 139 -15.16 5.34 -23.30
CA ALA A 139 -15.14 6.09 -22.06
C ALA A 139 -13.90 5.72 -21.24
N THR A 140 -13.05 6.70 -20.97
CA THR A 140 -11.84 6.56 -20.14
C THR A 140 -11.95 7.46 -18.91
N THR A 141 -11.21 7.08 -17.85
CA THR A 141 -11.15 7.90 -16.66
C THR A 141 -9.92 8.79 -16.64
N ILE A 142 -9.92 9.75 -15.71
CA ILE A 142 -8.79 10.61 -15.44
C ILE A 142 -7.78 9.80 -14.57
N PRO A 143 -6.51 9.68 -14.99
CA PRO A 143 -5.45 9.08 -14.17
C PRO A 143 -5.41 9.70 -12.77
N ALA A 144 -5.67 8.90 -11.75
CA ALA A 144 -5.79 9.40 -10.38
C ALA A 144 -4.58 9.06 -9.49
N VAL A 145 -3.85 7.99 -9.84
CA VAL A 145 -2.77 7.41 -9.02
C VAL A 145 -1.66 8.40 -8.72
N PRO A 146 -1.07 9.15 -9.66
CA PRO A 146 0.08 10.01 -9.32
C PRO A 146 -0.24 11.08 -8.27
N ARG A 147 -1.41 11.75 -8.38
CA ARG A 147 -1.84 12.74 -7.36
C ARG A 147 -2.30 12.08 -6.07
N GLY A 148 -2.95 10.91 -6.13
CA GLY A 148 -3.38 10.15 -4.96
C GLY A 148 -2.21 9.72 -4.10
N LEU A 149 -1.22 9.07 -4.69
CA LEU A 149 -0.03 8.62 -3.98
C LEU A 149 0.81 9.79 -3.43
N TYR A 150 0.91 10.87 -4.20
CA TYR A 150 1.60 12.07 -3.72
C TYR A 150 0.87 12.72 -2.54
N ALA A 151 -0.47 12.77 -2.56
CA ALA A 151 -1.25 13.29 -1.44
C ALA A 151 -1.06 12.45 -0.16
N LEU A 152 -0.97 11.11 -0.30
CA LEU A 152 -0.69 10.21 0.82
C LEU A 152 0.72 10.46 1.38
N SER A 153 1.74 10.49 0.52
CA SER A 153 3.13 10.74 0.89
C SER A 153 3.31 12.12 1.54
N ALA A 154 2.73 13.17 0.95
CA ALA A 154 2.88 14.54 1.44
C ALA A 154 2.24 14.77 2.83
N ARG A 155 1.17 14.01 3.17
CA ARG A 155 0.47 14.18 4.46
C ARG A 155 0.98 13.28 5.56
N TYR A 156 1.33 12.04 5.25
CA TYR A 156 1.66 11.01 6.24
C TYR A 156 3.00 10.33 6.00
N GLY A 157 3.69 10.66 4.88
CA GLY A 157 5.02 10.14 4.58
C GLY A 157 6.11 10.83 5.39
N ARG A 158 7.26 10.17 5.45
CA ARG A 158 8.50 10.67 6.06
C ARG A 158 9.69 10.58 5.12
N LEU A 159 9.69 9.60 4.23
CA LEU A 159 10.74 9.41 3.24
C LEU A 159 10.53 10.32 2.04
N GLU A 160 11.59 10.61 1.34
CA GLU A 160 11.51 11.42 0.12
C GLU A 160 10.70 10.69 -0.97
N TRP A 161 9.77 11.40 -1.59
CA TRP A 161 8.97 10.91 -2.72
C TRP A 161 9.80 10.16 -3.76
N ARG A 162 11.00 10.70 -4.09
CA ARG A 162 11.89 10.12 -5.10
C ARG A 162 12.33 8.71 -4.77
N SER A 163 12.51 8.38 -3.51
CA SER A 163 12.93 7.05 -3.09
C SER A 163 11.81 6.03 -3.23
N LEU A 164 10.55 6.45 -3.01
CA LEU A 164 9.38 5.56 -3.00
C LEU A 164 9.03 5.00 -4.39
N LEU A 165 9.38 5.71 -5.46
CA LEU A 165 9.11 5.30 -6.83
C LEU A 165 10.29 4.58 -7.51
N SER A 166 11.44 4.50 -6.86
CA SER A 166 12.68 4.01 -7.47
C SER A 166 12.59 2.55 -7.93
N SER A 167 12.02 1.67 -7.12
CA SER A 167 11.84 0.25 -7.47
C SER A 167 10.91 0.08 -8.67
N ALA A 168 9.77 0.78 -8.68
CA ALA A 168 8.82 0.73 -9.79
C ALA A 168 9.45 1.18 -11.11
N GLU A 169 10.20 2.30 -11.09
CA GLU A 169 10.95 2.77 -12.28
C GLU A 169 11.96 1.72 -12.74
N GLN A 170 12.72 1.15 -11.81
CA GLN A 170 13.74 0.15 -12.13
C GLN A 170 13.10 -1.11 -12.74
N TYR A 171 11.98 -1.60 -12.18
CA TYR A 171 11.26 -2.75 -12.73
C TYR A 171 10.71 -2.47 -14.14
N ALA A 172 10.15 -1.30 -14.36
CA ALA A 172 9.67 -0.92 -15.69
C ALA A 172 10.83 -0.83 -16.69
N ARG A 173 11.98 -0.27 -16.29
CA ARG A 173 13.16 -0.06 -17.14
C ARG A 173 13.91 -1.35 -17.47
N LEU A 174 14.16 -2.21 -16.47
CA LEU A 174 14.99 -3.40 -16.60
C LEU A 174 14.17 -4.65 -16.85
N GLY A 175 12.86 -4.55 -16.71
CA GLY A 175 11.92 -5.68 -16.77
C GLY A 175 11.88 -6.47 -15.48
N VAL A 176 10.73 -7.10 -15.23
CA VAL A 176 10.43 -7.87 -14.03
C VAL A 176 9.77 -9.20 -14.42
N PRO A 177 10.10 -10.31 -13.71
CA PRO A 177 9.42 -11.58 -13.95
C PRO A 177 7.94 -11.50 -13.59
N VAL A 178 7.09 -12.03 -14.48
CA VAL A 178 5.63 -12.09 -14.32
C VAL A 178 5.27 -12.99 -13.14
N SER A 179 4.41 -12.49 -12.26
CA SER A 179 3.90 -13.24 -11.11
C SER A 179 2.78 -14.22 -11.53
N ARG A 180 2.53 -15.22 -10.69
CA ARG A 180 1.39 -16.16 -10.88
C ARG A 180 0.07 -15.40 -10.92
N SER A 181 -0.10 -14.42 -10.04
CA SER A 181 -1.30 -13.60 -9.96
C SER A 181 -1.56 -12.87 -11.28
N LEU A 182 -0.55 -12.22 -11.87
CA LEU A 182 -0.70 -11.55 -13.16
C LEU A 182 -0.98 -12.53 -14.30
N VAL A 183 -0.34 -13.71 -14.33
CA VAL A 183 -0.65 -14.74 -15.34
C VAL A 183 -2.11 -15.19 -15.27
N ASN A 184 -2.64 -15.35 -14.06
CA ASN A 184 -4.05 -15.70 -13.88
C ASN A 184 -4.96 -14.60 -14.41
N ASP A 185 -4.65 -13.32 -14.13
CA ASP A 185 -5.40 -12.18 -14.64
C ASP A 185 -5.37 -12.12 -16.18
N ILE A 186 -4.19 -12.34 -16.80
CA ILE A 186 -4.06 -12.37 -18.27
C ILE A 186 -4.92 -13.48 -18.88
N LYS A 187 -4.83 -14.70 -18.34
CA LYS A 187 -5.63 -15.83 -18.84
C LYS A 187 -7.12 -15.60 -18.71
N ALA A 188 -7.56 -15.04 -17.57
CA ALA A 188 -8.97 -14.78 -17.31
C ALA A 188 -9.56 -13.67 -18.20
N ASN A 189 -8.71 -12.81 -18.77
CA ASN A 189 -9.10 -11.65 -19.58
C ASN A 189 -8.49 -11.66 -20.99
N ALA A 190 -8.08 -12.81 -21.49
CA ALA A 190 -7.38 -12.93 -22.78
C ALA A 190 -8.17 -12.37 -23.96
N ASP A 191 -9.49 -12.56 -23.98
CA ASP A 191 -10.36 -12.04 -25.04
C ASP A 191 -10.36 -10.51 -25.04
N ASP A 192 -10.51 -9.88 -23.88
CA ASP A 192 -10.46 -8.41 -23.74
C ASP A 192 -9.10 -7.85 -24.12
N ILE A 193 -8.01 -8.51 -23.69
CA ILE A 193 -6.62 -8.12 -24.03
C ILE A 193 -6.41 -8.16 -25.54
N ASN A 194 -6.95 -9.15 -26.24
CA ASN A 194 -6.81 -9.31 -27.69
C ASN A 194 -7.51 -8.20 -28.49
N THR A 195 -8.50 -7.51 -27.90
CA THR A 195 -9.18 -6.38 -28.57
C THR A 195 -8.32 -5.11 -28.61
N SER A 196 -7.33 -4.98 -27.71
CA SER A 196 -6.42 -3.83 -27.61
C SER A 196 -5.04 -4.19 -28.14
N PRO A 197 -4.54 -3.57 -29.22
CA PRO A 197 -3.19 -3.83 -29.74
C PRO A 197 -2.11 -3.61 -28.66
N MET A 198 -2.23 -2.54 -27.87
CA MET A 198 -1.28 -2.20 -26.82
C MET A 198 -1.21 -3.29 -25.74
N LEU A 199 -2.37 -3.76 -25.24
CA LEU A 199 -2.42 -4.82 -24.24
C LEU A 199 -1.99 -6.16 -24.79
N ARG A 200 -2.40 -6.49 -26.02
CA ARG A 200 -2.02 -7.73 -26.69
C ARG A 200 -0.50 -7.82 -26.86
N ASP A 201 0.13 -6.78 -27.36
CA ASP A 201 1.58 -6.75 -27.58
C ASP A 201 2.37 -6.87 -26.26
N ALA A 202 1.82 -6.35 -25.15
CA ALA A 202 2.42 -6.43 -23.83
C ALA A 202 2.23 -7.78 -23.14
N PHE A 203 1.05 -8.42 -23.27
CA PHE A 203 0.67 -9.57 -22.44
C PHE A 203 0.42 -10.87 -23.20
N ILE A 204 0.19 -10.79 -24.52
CA ILE A 204 -0.01 -11.95 -25.42
C ILE A 204 0.88 -11.79 -26.67
N PRO A 205 2.19 -11.57 -26.50
CA PRO A 205 3.11 -11.38 -27.62
C PRO A 205 3.11 -12.62 -28.53
N ASN A 206 3.05 -12.40 -29.84
CA ASN A 206 2.99 -13.48 -30.86
C ASN A 206 1.83 -14.49 -30.64
N GLY A 207 0.72 -14.04 -30.04
CA GLY A 207 -0.46 -14.87 -29.75
C GLY A 207 -0.28 -15.86 -28.59
N GLN A 208 0.77 -15.71 -27.78
CA GLN A 208 1.04 -16.57 -26.63
C GLN A 208 0.91 -15.80 -25.33
N VAL A 209 0.07 -16.30 -24.42
CA VAL A 209 -0.07 -15.75 -23.06
C VAL A 209 1.27 -15.90 -22.32
N LEU A 210 1.70 -14.83 -21.67
CA LEU A 210 2.90 -14.86 -20.82
C LEU A 210 2.79 -15.93 -19.74
N LYS A 211 3.92 -16.54 -19.40
CA LYS A 211 4.06 -17.57 -18.36
C LYS A 211 4.68 -16.96 -17.09
N VAL A 212 4.50 -17.65 -15.97
CA VAL A 212 5.19 -17.28 -14.71
C VAL A 212 6.70 -17.29 -14.95
N GLY A 213 7.34 -16.17 -14.63
CA GLY A 213 8.78 -16.00 -14.81
C GLY A 213 9.20 -15.34 -16.14
N ASP A 214 8.32 -15.27 -17.14
CA ASP A 214 8.56 -14.44 -18.33
C ASP A 214 8.76 -12.97 -17.89
N ARG A 215 9.44 -12.18 -18.69
CA ARG A 215 9.74 -10.79 -18.33
C ARG A 215 8.78 -9.83 -19.03
N ILE A 216 8.20 -8.94 -18.23
CA ILE A 216 7.54 -7.73 -18.75
C ILE A 216 8.46 -6.54 -18.56
N GLN A 217 8.54 -5.68 -19.56
CA GLN A 217 9.34 -4.47 -19.56
C GLN A 217 8.57 -3.36 -20.30
N SER A 218 8.62 -2.14 -19.79
CA SER A 218 8.07 -0.98 -20.45
C SER A 218 8.98 0.23 -20.25
N VAL A 219 9.83 0.49 -21.24
CA VAL A 219 10.74 1.65 -21.21
C VAL A 219 9.96 2.96 -21.23
N ASN A 220 8.81 2.98 -21.89
CA ASN A 220 7.93 4.15 -21.94
C ASN A 220 7.33 4.45 -20.55
N LEU A 221 6.84 3.44 -19.85
CA LEU A 221 6.37 3.57 -18.47
C LEU A 221 7.53 3.96 -17.53
N ALA A 222 8.72 3.43 -17.74
CA ALA A 222 9.90 3.82 -16.96
C ALA A 222 10.24 5.31 -17.13
N ALA A 223 10.11 5.86 -18.34
CA ALA A 223 10.31 7.28 -18.60
C ALA A 223 9.25 8.14 -17.89
N LEU A 224 7.98 7.72 -17.93
CA LEU A 224 6.90 8.38 -17.19
C LEU A 224 7.16 8.33 -15.67
N LEU A 225 7.50 7.17 -15.12
CA LEU A 225 7.83 7.02 -13.70
C LEU A 225 9.06 7.86 -13.30
N THR A 226 10.06 8.00 -14.18
CA THR A 226 11.20 8.91 -13.97
C THR A 226 10.73 10.36 -13.83
N SER A 227 9.87 10.82 -14.73
CA SER A 227 9.30 12.18 -14.66
C SER A 227 8.53 12.40 -13.36
N LEU A 228 7.62 11.47 -13.02
CA LEU A 228 6.87 11.53 -11.75
C LEU A 228 7.77 11.51 -10.51
N ARG A 229 8.83 10.71 -10.54
CA ARG A 229 9.79 10.59 -9.45
C ARG A 229 10.63 11.84 -9.25
N VAL A 230 11.11 12.44 -10.33
CA VAL A 230 12.06 13.56 -10.29
C VAL A 230 11.36 14.91 -10.16
N GLN A 231 10.28 15.10 -10.91
CA GLN A 231 9.59 16.39 -11.04
C GLN A 231 8.28 16.43 -10.22
N GLY A 232 7.84 15.28 -9.70
CA GLY A 232 6.57 15.15 -9.01
C GLY A 232 5.38 15.07 -9.97
N PRO A 233 4.15 14.84 -9.43
CA PRO A 233 2.96 14.66 -10.26
C PRO A 233 2.52 15.94 -10.99
N GLY A 234 2.98 17.12 -10.54
CA GLY A 234 2.64 18.40 -11.17
C GLY A 234 2.95 18.43 -12.66
N GLU A 235 4.07 17.85 -13.06
CA GLU A 235 4.48 17.76 -14.47
C GLU A 235 3.48 16.97 -15.32
N PHE A 236 3.02 15.84 -14.81
CA PHE A 236 2.03 15.00 -15.51
C PHE A 236 0.68 15.70 -15.70
N TYR A 237 0.24 16.52 -14.73
CA TYR A 237 -1.11 17.09 -14.76
C TYR A 237 -1.19 18.51 -15.34
N ASN A 238 -0.11 19.29 -15.28
CA ASN A 238 -0.17 20.73 -15.53
C ASN A 238 0.73 21.20 -16.68
N SER A 239 1.52 20.31 -17.30
CA SER A 239 2.50 20.66 -18.31
C SER A 239 2.14 20.16 -19.72
N ALA A 240 3.05 20.38 -20.67
CA ALA A 240 2.97 19.85 -22.01
C ALA A 240 2.96 18.31 -22.04
N LEU A 241 3.53 17.62 -21.03
CA LEU A 241 3.48 16.17 -20.95
C LEU A 241 2.03 15.68 -20.81
N GLY A 242 1.25 16.29 -19.92
CA GLY A 242 -0.16 15.94 -19.74
C GLY A 242 -1.00 16.22 -20.99
N ALA A 243 -0.73 17.32 -21.71
CA ALA A 243 -1.41 17.60 -22.97
C ALA A 243 -1.12 16.50 -24.01
N ARG A 244 0.13 16.08 -24.16
CA ARG A 244 0.51 14.99 -25.08
C ARG A 244 -0.14 13.66 -24.71
N VAL A 245 -0.23 13.35 -23.42
CA VAL A 245 -0.94 12.15 -22.94
C VAL A 245 -2.42 12.21 -23.38
N ALA A 246 -3.09 13.36 -23.17
CA ALA A 246 -4.48 13.53 -23.57
C ALA A 246 -4.67 13.41 -25.09
N ASP A 247 -3.77 14.01 -25.90
CA ASP A 247 -3.80 13.93 -27.35
C ASP A 247 -3.65 12.47 -27.85
N GLU A 248 -2.72 11.70 -27.28
CA GLU A 248 -2.55 10.28 -27.63
C GLU A 248 -3.78 9.44 -27.24
N VAL A 249 -4.35 9.68 -26.05
CA VAL A 249 -5.57 8.99 -25.62
C VAL A 249 -6.72 9.28 -26.59
N GLN A 250 -6.88 10.54 -27.02
CA GLN A 250 -7.93 10.91 -27.98
C GLN A 250 -7.67 10.30 -29.37
N ALA A 251 -6.42 10.28 -29.81
CA ALA A 251 -6.03 9.61 -31.06
C ALA A 251 -6.30 8.10 -31.02
N ALA A 252 -6.18 7.47 -29.85
CA ALA A 252 -6.52 6.07 -29.59
C ALA A 252 -8.03 5.83 -29.40
N GLY A 253 -8.88 6.87 -29.50
CA GLY A 253 -10.34 6.76 -29.38
C GLY A 253 -10.87 6.93 -27.95
N GLY A 254 -10.08 7.40 -27.01
CA GLY A 254 -10.52 7.69 -25.63
C GLY A 254 -11.06 9.11 -25.42
N THR A 255 -11.60 9.38 -24.23
CA THR A 255 -12.30 10.65 -23.91
C THR A 255 -11.51 11.63 -23.04
N LEU A 256 -10.32 11.27 -22.56
CA LEU A 256 -9.50 12.12 -21.68
C LEU A 256 -9.11 13.44 -22.34
N THR A 257 -9.22 14.55 -21.61
CA THR A 257 -8.77 15.88 -22.04
C THR A 257 -7.66 16.43 -21.14
N ALA A 258 -6.88 17.38 -21.64
CA ALA A 258 -5.87 18.08 -20.84
C ALA A 258 -6.50 18.88 -19.68
N ASP A 259 -7.72 19.38 -19.85
CA ASP A 259 -8.46 20.08 -18.79
C ASP A 259 -8.89 19.12 -17.67
N ASP A 260 -9.31 17.92 -18.02
CA ASP A 260 -9.62 16.88 -17.04
C ASP A 260 -8.41 16.61 -16.15
N LEU A 261 -7.22 16.45 -16.75
CA LEU A 261 -5.98 16.29 -16.00
C LEU A 261 -5.70 17.48 -15.08
N ARG A 262 -5.75 18.70 -15.61
CA ARG A 262 -5.47 19.92 -14.82
C ARG A 262 -6.40 20.06 -13.63
N ASN A 263 -7.66 19.71 -13.79
CA ASN A 263 -8.71 19.93 -12.79
C ASN A 263 -8.84 18.78 -11.78
N TYR A 264 -8.32 17.61 -12.06
CA TYR A 264 -8.42 16.48 -11.15
C TYR A 264 -7.74 16.75 -9.81
N ARG A 265 -8.41 16.44 -8.71
CA ARG A 265 -7.85 16.50 -7.35
C ARG A 265 -8.31 15.29 -6.54
N PRO A 266 -7.41 14.58 -5.86
CA PRO A 266 -7.78 13.60 -4.83
C PRO A 266 -8.45 14.33 -3.66
N GLN A 267 -9.29 13.63 -2.93
CA GLN A 267 -10.07 14.21 -1.83
C GLN A 267 -9.77 13.52 -0.52
N TRP A 268 -9.47 14.31 0.51
CA TRP A 268 -9.48 13.84 1.89
C TRP A 268 -10.89 13.95 2.46
N LYS A 269 -11.38 12.87 3.06
CA LYS A 269 -12.72 12.77 3.63
C LYS A 269 -12.67 12.18 5.04
N THR A 270 -13.69 12.45 5.82
CA THR A 270 -13.94 11.73 7.07
C THR A 270 -14.33 10.28 6.75
N ALA A 271 -13.79 9.33 7.49
CA ALA A 271 -14.20 7.94 7.42
C ALA A 271 -15.62 7.75 7.97
N THR A 272 -16.33 6.77 7.44
CA THR A 272 -17.59 6.32 8.06
C THR A 272 -17.27 5.50 9.30
N GLU A 273 -17.83 5.84 10.43
CA GLU A 273 -17.58 5.22 11.72
C GLU A 273 -18.72 4.27 12.09
N VAL A 274 -18.35 3.05 12.48
CA VAL A 274 -19.26 2.06 13.05
C VAL A 274 -18.67 1.59 14.38
N LYS A 275 -19.40 1.76 15.48
CA LYS A 275 -18.93 1.33 16.79
C LYS A 275 -19.03 -0.17 16.98
N VAL A 276 -18.00 -0.76 17.59
CA VAL A 276 -17.87 -2.19 17.88
C VAL A 276 -17.30 -2.31 19.29
N GLY A 277 -18.15 -2.38 20.30
CA GLY A 277 -17.70 -2.35 21.69
C GLY A 277 -16.92 -1.08 22.02
N ASN A 278 -15.68 -1.22 22.45
CA ASN A 278 -14.74 -0.12 22.72
C ASN A 278 -13.99 0.37 21.48
N GLU A 279 -14.03 -0.37 20.38
CA GLU A 279 -13.37 -0.06 19.12
C GLU A 279 -14.32 0.66 18.17
N THR A 280 -13.75 1.20 17.13
CA THR A 280 -14.48 1.80 16.02
C THR A 280 -13.95 1.24 14.71
N LEU A 281 -14.84 0.72 13.89
CA LEU A 281 -14.55 0.33 12.51
C LEU A 281 -14.72 1.55 11.61
N TYR A 282 -13.65 1.93 10.93
CA TYR A 282 -13.58 3.03 10.00
C TYR A 282 -13.62 2.52 8.58
N LEU A 283 -14.63 2.92 7.82
CA LEU A 283 -14.90 2.50 6.44
C LEU A 283 -14.60 3.63 5.46
N ALA A 284 -14.11 3.28 4.28
CA ALA A 284 -13.85 4.26 3.23
C ALA A 284 -15.14 4.92 2.71
N TYR A 285 -16.20 4.13 2.64
CA TYR A 285 -17.53 4.59 2.21
C TYR A 285 -18.60 4.05 3.14
N PRO A 286 -19.72 4.78 3.31
CA PRO A 286 -20.87 4.23 4.03
C PRO A 286 -21.37 2.99 3.27
N PRO A 287 -21.65 1.88 3.98
CA PRO A 287 -22.25 0.70 3.40
C PRO A 287 -23.56 1.04 2.67
N ARG A 288 -23.69 0.57 1.43
CA ARG A 288 -24.85 0.83 0.59
C ARG A 288 -25.39 -0.49 0.04
N SER A 289 -26.71 -0.54 -0.16
CA SER A 289 -27.37 -1.59 -0.91
C SER A 289 -26.93 -1.59 -2.38
N GLU A 290 -27.22 -2.63 -3.12
CA GLU A 290 -27.04 -2.66 -4.58
C GLU A 290 -27.82 -1.53 -5.29
N SER A 291 -28.96 -1.12 -4.74
CA SER A 291 -29.72 0.04 -5.21
C SER A 291 -29.10 1.40 -4.86
N GLY A 292 -27.99 1.44 -4.09
CA GLY A 292 -27.30 2.65 -3.67
C GLY A 292 -27.87 3.31 -2.41
N ALA A 293 -28.90 2.74 -1.78
CA ALA A 293 -29.47 3.25 -0.53
C ALA A 293 -28.51 2.99 0.66
N SER A 294 -28.48 3.87 1.65
CA SER A 294 -27.72 3.65 2.90
C SER A 294 -28.29 2.46 3.66
N ILE A 295 -27.43 1.58 4.15
CA ILE A 295 -27.79 0.44 5.00
C ILE A 295 -27.63 0.78 6.47
N ILE A 296 -26.92 1.87 6.79
CA ILE A 296 -26.69 2.34 8.16
C ILE A 296 -27.85 3.20 8.61
N THR A 297 -28.41 2.86 9.76
CA THR A 297 -29.34 3.69 10.54
C THR A 297 -28.62 4.15 11.79
N GLU A 298 -28.92 5.34 12.30
CA GLU A 298 -28.31 5.87 13.51
C GLU A 298 -28.57 4.93 14.71
N GLY A 299 -27.52 4.55 15.41
CA GLY A 299 -27.57 3.62 16.54
C GLY A 299 -27.45 2.13 16.19
N ASP A 300 -27.23 1.78 14.93
CA ASP A 300 -27.03 0.38 14.54
C ASP A 300 -25.73 -0.18 15.10
N GLU A 301 -25.78 -1.40 15.61
CA GLU A 301 -24.61 -2.23 15.88
C GLU A 301 -24.07 -2.85 14.59
N LEU A 302 -22.76 -3.13 14.57
CA LEU A 302 -22.11 -3.69 13.39
C LEU A 302 -22.79 -4.96 12.87
N GLY A 303 -23.19 -5.87 13.77
CA GLY A 303 -23.89 -7.10 13.40
C GLY A 303 -25.15 -6.83 12.57
N ALA A 304 -26.01 -5.92 13.02
CA ALA A 304 -27.25 -5.59 12.32
C ALA A 304 -27.01 -4.93 10.94
N ILE A 305 -25.94 -4.13 10.82
CA ILE A 305 -25.53 -3.55 9.53
C ILE A 305 -25.08 -4.65 8.57
N LEU A 306 -24.24 -5.56 9.07
CA LEU A 306 -23.68 -6.63 8.27
C LEU A 306 -24.74 -7.66 7.84
N ASP A 307 -25.67 -8.01 8.73
CA ASP A 307 -26.81 -8.89 8.40
C ASP A 307 -27.69 -8.30 7.30
N ARG A 308 -28.05 -7.02 7.40
CA ARG A 308 -28.79 -6.32 6.34
C ARG A 308 -28.03 -6.30 5.02
N TYR A 309 -26.73 -6.04 5.11
CA TYR A 309 -25.87 -5.99 3.94
C TYR A 309 -25.75 -7.37 3.27
N LEU A 310 -25.50 -8.42 4.05
CA LEU A 310 -25.44 -9.80 3.54
C LEU A 310 -26.77 -10.25 2.95
N ALA A 311 -27.90 -9.88 3.58
CA ALA A 311 -29.22 -10.19 3.06
C ALA A 311 -29.55 -9.48 1.74
N ASP A 312 -29.01 -8.26 1.53
CA ASP A 312 -29.20 -7.51 0.29
C ASP A 312 -28.34 -8.10 -0.86
N ILE A 313 -27.06 -8.38 -0.60
CA ILE A 313 -26.15 -8.98 -1.60
C ILE A 313 -26.61 -10.37 -2.06
N THR A 314 -27.19 -11.17 -1.17
CA THR A 314 -27.67 -12.51 -1.52
C THR A 314 -28.93 -12.50 -2.40
N LYS A 315 -29.63 -11.38 -2.51
CA LYS A 315 -30.78 -11.20 -3.40
C LYS A 315 -30.37 -10.83 -4.82
N GLY A 316 -29.17 -10.24 -5.00
CA GLY A 316 -28.65 -9.88 -6.30
C GLY A 316 -28.07 -11.10 -7.04
N ASP A 317 -28.24 -11.15 -8.37
CA ASP A 317 -27.57 -12.13 -9.21
C ASP A 317 -26.08 -11.81 -9.32
N THR A 318 -25.28 -12.37 -8.41
CA THR A 318 -23.81 -12.16 -8.38
C THR A 318 -23.10 -12.82 -9.57
N SER A 319 -23.80 -13.63 -10.38
CA SER A 319 -23.22 -14.32 -11.54
C SER A 319 -22.96 -13.38 -12.72
N ALA A 320 -23.69 -12.27 -12.80
CA ALA A 320 -23.61 -11.30 -13.89
C ALA A 320 -22.66 -10.11 -13.61
N GLN A 321 -22.05 -10.03 -12.41
CA GLN A 321 -21.14 -8.92 -12.12
C GLN A 321 -19.86 -9.03 -12.96
N ALA A 322 -19.62 -7.97 -13.74
CA ALA A 322 -18.43 -7.83 -14.57
C ALA A 322 -17.16 -8.07 -13.76
N LYS A 323 -16.20 -8.78 -14.35
CA LYS A 323 -14.85 -8.97 -13.76
C LYS A 323 -14.32 -7.61 -13.30
N SER A 324 -13.99 -7.49 -12.02
CA SER A 324 -13.54 -6.23 -11.43
C SER A 324 -12.02 -6.12 -11.50
N GLY A 325 -11.53 -5.04 -12.10
CA GLY A 325 -10.12 -4.68 -12.12
C GLY A 325 -9.67 -4.05 -10.79
N ARG A 326 -9.89 -4.74 -9.66
CA ARG A 326 -9.61 -4.25 -8.30
C ARG A 326 -8.66 -5.17 -7.54
N SER A 327 -7.89 -4.59 -6.62
CA SER A 327 -7.07 -5.29 -5.64
C SER A 327 -7.07 -4.52 -4.33
N GLY A 328 -6.66 -5.17 -3.25
CA GLY A 328 -6.55 -4.54 -1.94
C GLY A 328 -5.24 -4.86 -1.27
N PHE A 329 -4.78 -3.95 -0.40
CA PHE A 329 -3.61 -4.18 0.44
C PHE A 329 -3.75 -3.46 1.79
N VAL A 330 -3.02 -3.98 2.78
CA VAL A 330 -2.92 -3.37 4.11
C VAL A 330 -1.46 -3.25 4.48
N VAL A 331 -1.09 -2.11 5.03
CA VAL A 331 0.25 -1.81 5.55
C VAL A 331 0.11 -1.27 6.96
N MET A 332 0.97 -1.72 7.86
CA MET A 332 1.09 -1.17 9.21
C MET A 332 2.57 -0.95 9.53
N ASP A 333 2.92 0.17 10.15
CA ASP A 333 4.28 0.44 10.63
C ASP A 333 4.45 0.09 12.11
N ARG A 334 5.68 0.21 12.61
CA ARG A 334 6.06 -0.11 14.01
C ARG A 334 5.38 0.76 15.06
N LEU A 335 4.80 1.89 14.67
CA LEU A 335 4.08 2.81 15.57
C LEU A 335 2.58 2.59 15.53
N ALA A 336 2.14 1.54 14.83
CA ALA A 336 0.75 1.20 14.57
C ALA A 336 0.00 2.25 13.72
N ASN A 337 0.70 3.10 12.96
CA ASN A 337 0.03 3.77 11.85
C ASN A 337 -0.32 2.73 10.80
N ALA A 338 -1.47 2.85 10.18
CA ALA A 338 -1.94 1.86 9.22
C ALA A 338 -2.59 2.50 7.99
N VAL A 339 -2.45 1.82 6.87
CA VAL A 339 -3.09 2.20 5.61
C VAL A 339 -3.71 0.96 5.00
N ALA A 340 -5.02 0.96 4.84
CA ALA A 340 -5.74 -0.04 4.07
C ALA A 340 -6.24 0.60 2.78
N CYS A 341 -5.85 0.05 1.63
CA CYS A 341 -6.21 0.61 0.33
C CYS A 341 -6.89 -0.41 -0.57
N MET A 342 -7.77 0.08 -1.41
CA MET A 342 -8.26 -0.61 -2.60
C MET A 342 -7.77 0.14 -3.83
N THR A 343 -7.21 -0.61 -4.80
CA THR A 343 -6.76 -0.12 -6.09
C THR A 343 -7.75 -0.49 -7.18
N THR A 344 -7.77 0.22 -8.29
CA THR A 344 -8.66 -0.14 -9.39
C THR A 344 -8.20 0.40 -10.76
N MET A 345 -8.46 -0.43 -11.77
CA MET A 345 -8.53 -0.06 -13.19
C MET A 345 -9.99 -0.07 -13.69
N ASN A 346 -10.96 -0.20 -12.77
CA ASN A 346 -12.39 -0.40 -12.97
C ASN A 346 -12.69 -1.75 -13.67
N LYS A 347 -12.20 -1.97 -14.87
CA LYS A 347 -12.15 -3.26 -15.56
C LYS A 347 -10.70 -3.80 -15.52
N PRO A 348 -10.48 -5.12 -15.46
CA PRO A 348 -9.13 -5.66 -15.56
C PRO A 348 -8.40 -5.14 -16.81
N PHE A 349 -7.17 -4.64 -16.64
CA PHE A 349 -6.38 -3.97 -17.67
C PHE A 349 -7.01 -2.67 -18.21
N GLY A 350 -8.04 -2.14 -17.57
CA GLY A 350 -8.64 -0.85 -17.90
C GLY A 350 -9.51 -0.85 -19.15
N ALA A 351 -9.53 0.28 -19.83
CA ALA A 351 -10.36 0.52 -21.01
C ALA A 351 -9.83 -0.11 -22.30
N GLY A 352 -8.62 -0.64 -22.29
CA GLY A 352 -7.92 -1.06 -23.51
C GLY A 352 -7.48 0.12 -24.39
N VAL A 353 -7.58 1.35 -23.87
CA VAL A 353 -7.19 2.60 -24.50
C VAL A 353 -6.26 3.38 -23.57
N GLY A 354 -5.23 3.99 -24.11
CA GLY A 354 -4.24 4.71 -23.31
C GLY A 354 -3.32 5.58 -24.16
N ALA A 355 -2.14 5.88 -23.64
CA ALA A 355 -1.08 6.63 -24.29
C ALA A 355 0.18 5.73 -24.44
N PRO A 356 0.33 5.03 -25.57
CA PRO A 356 1.39 4.02 -25.75
C PRO A 356 2.81 4.59 -25.64
N SER A 357 3.05 5.83 -26.10
CA SER A 357 4.37 6.47 -25.95
C SER A 357 4.76 6.74 -24.50
N PHE A 358 3.82 6.61 -23.58
CA PHE A 358 4.04 6.74 -22.14
C PHE A 358 3.89 5.40 -21.40
N GLY A 359 3.56 4.32 -22.10
CA GLY A 359 3.27 3.02 -21.48
C GLY A 359 2.09 3.11 -20.51
N LEU A 360 1.09 3.92 -20.80
CA LEU A 360 -0.01 4.29 -19.93
C LEU A 360 -1.34 3.72 -20.44
N ASP A 361 -1.92 2.79 -19.70
CA ASP A 361 -3.29 2.32 -19.86
C ASP A 361 -4.22 3.12 -18.96
N LEU A 362 -5.44 3.43 -19.42
CA LEU A 362 -6.45 4.14 -18.65
C LEU A 362 -7.49 3.19 -18.07
N ALA A 363 -7.96 3.49 -16.88
CA ALA A 363 -9.07 2.76 -16.29
C ALA A 363 -10.36 2.99 -17.10
N ALA A 364 -11.24 1.99 -17.12
CA ALA A 364 -12.50 2.04 -17.84
C ALA A 364 -13.43 3.09 -17.21
N GLY A 365 -14.06 3.90 -18.08
CA GLY A 365 -14.93 5.01 -17.66
C GLY A 365 -16.42 4.72 -17.78
N ASP A 366 -16.82 3.53 -18.24
CA ASP A 366 -18.22 3.17 -18.38
C ASP A 366 -18.88 2.97 -16.98
N PRO A 367 -20.18 3.31 -16.84
CA PRO A 367 -20.87 3.28 -15.55
C PRO A 367 -20.92 1.90 -14.90
N ALA A 368 -20.89 0.82 -15.69
CA ALA A 368 -20.97 -0.55 -15.15
C ALA A 368 -19.71 -0.94 -14.37
N HIS A 369 -18.56 -0.37 -14.73
CA HIS A 369 -17.27 -0.67 -14.12
C HIS A 369 -16.74 0.46 -13.20
N ALA A 370 -17.15 1.71 -13.44
CA ALA A 370 -16.67 2.89 -12.70
C ALA A 370 -17.30 3.08 -11.32
N ALA A 371 -18.22 2.19 -10.92
CA ALA A 371 -18.89 2.29 -9.62
C ALA A 371 -17.90 2.22 -8.45
N THR A 372 -18.12 3.05 -7.43
CA THR A 372 -17.34 2.99 -6.18
C THR A 372 -17.61 1.67 -5.45
N PRO A 373 -16.65 1.20 -4.62
CA PRO A 373 -16.89 0.03 -3.78
C PRO A 373 -18.11 0.23 -2.87
N LEU A 374 -18.83 -0.84 -2.60
CA LEU A 374 -20.01 -0.78 -1.73
C LEU A 374 -19.61 -0.49 -0.26
N MET A 375 -18.46 -0.97 0.18
CA MET A 375 -17.92 -0.73 1.53
C MET A 375 -16.48 -0.20 1.48
N GLY A 376 -15.62 -0.75 0.62
CA GLY A 376 -14.21 -0.39 0.48
C GLY A 376 -13.32 -0.97 1.57
N PRO A 377 -12.06 -0.52 1.65
CA PRO A 377 -11.14 -0.92 2.72
C PRO A 377 -11.60 -0.39 4.06
N ALA A 378 -11.18 -1.08 5.15
CA ALA A 378 -11.55 -0.72 6.50
C ALA A 378 -10.39 -0.87 7.49
N LEU A 379 -10.43 -0.06 8.56
CA LEU A 379 -9.54 -0.16 9.72
C LEU A 379 -10.36 -0.18 11.00
N MET A 380 -9.95 -0.99 11.99
CA MET A 380 -10.51 -0.95 13.34
C MET A 380 -9.47 -0.42 14.31
N VAL A 381 -9.85 0.60 15.06
CA VAL A 381 -8.99 1.31 16.00
C VAL A 381 -9.76 1.57 17.28
N ASN A 382 -9.13 1.44 18.43
CA ASN A 382 -9.69 1.91 19.68
C ASN A 382 -9.48 3.44 19.78
N PRO A 383 -10.55 4.27 19.73
CA PRO A 383 -10.42 5.72 19.68
C PRO A 383 -9.98 6.35 21.01
N TYR A 384 -9.97 5.60 22.13
CA TYR A 384 -9.56 6.11 23.45
C TYR A 384 -8.04 6.06 23.63
N VAL A 385 -7.40 4.97 23.16
CA VAL A 385 -5.95 4.73 23.29
C VAL A 385 -5.22 4.80 21.96
N TRP A 386 -5.93 4.87 20.85
CA TRP A 386 -5.40 4.93 19.48
C TRP A 386 -4.54 3.71 19.12
N GLU A 387 -4.98 2.55 19.58
CA GLU A 387 -4.42 1.28 19.24
C GLU A 387 -5.11 0.70 18.00
N TYR A 388 -4.31 0.09 17.15
CA TYR A 388 -4.77 -0.59 15.96
C TYR A 388 -5.10 -2.04 16.30
N TYR A 389 -6.24 -2.52 15.83
CA TYR A 389 -6.71 -3.90 16.00
C TYR A 389 -6.82 -4.64 14.68
N TYR A 390 -7.28 -3.97 13.63
CA TYR A 390 -7.63 -4.66 12.40
C TYR A 390 -7.55 -3.77 11.18
N GLY A 391 -7.09 -4.34 10.06
CA GLY A 391 -7.17 -3.70 8.75
C GLY A 391 -7.47 -4.74 7.69
N ILE A 392 -8.37 -4.39 6.78
CA ILE A 392 -8.80 -5.27 5.71
C ILE A 392 -8.94 -4.51 4.41
N ALA A 393 -8.55 -5.16 3.32
CA ALA A 393 -8.81 -4.69 1.97
C ALA A 393 -9.12 -5.89 1.07
N GLY A 394 -10.25 -5.82 0.38
CA GLY A 394 -10.70 -6.88 -0.50
C GLY A 394 -10.34 -6.64 -1.96
N THR A 395 -10.33 -7.72 -2.73
CA THR A 395 -10.11 -7.75 -4.16
C THR A 395 -11.21 -8.55 -4.85
N GLY A 396 -11.35 -8.40 -6.16
CA GLY A 396 -12.34 -9.13 -6.94
C GLY A 396 -13.63 -8.35 -7.18
N THR A 397 -14.77 -9.05 -7.25
CA THR A 397 -16.06 -8.39 -7.48
C THR A 397 -16.45 -7.49 -6.30
N PRO A 398 -17.15 -6.37 -6.54
CA PRO A 398 -17.59 -5.48 -5.45
C PRO A 398 -18.36 -6.20 -4.36
N ALA A 399 -19.34 -7.03 -4.73
CA ALA A 399 -20.14 -7.79 -3.79
C ALA A 399 -19.33 -8.88 -3.06
N GLY A 400 -18.50 -9.64 -3.78
CA GLY A 400 -17.67 -10.69 -3.19
C GLY A 400 -16.66 -10.14 -2.18
N ALA A 401 -15.92 -9.10 -2.54
CA ALA A 401 -14.99 -8.44 -1.64
C ALA A 401 -15.70 -7.90 -0.39
N THR A 402 -16.85 -7.25 -0.57
CA THR A 402 -17.61 -6.70 0.56
C THR A 402 -18.19 -7.78 1.45
N LYS A 403 -18.70 -8.87 0.88
CA LYS A 403 -19.17 -10.04 1.65
C LYS A 403 -18.04 -10.59 2.53
N GLN A 404 -16.83 -10.73 1.99
CA GLN A 404 -15.70 -11.22 2.77
C GLN A 404 -15.30 -10.24 3.88
N ILE A 405 -15.27 -8.93 3.59
CA ILE A 405 -14.99 -7.89 4.60
C ILE A 405 -16.04 -7.96 5.72
N ALA A 406 -17.32 -8.10 5.35
CA ALA A 406 -18.42 -8.21 6.30
C ALA A 406 -18.31 -9.48 7.17
N THR A 407 -18.12 -10.65 6.55
CA THR A 407 -17.97 -11.92 7.28
C THR A 407 -16.79 -11.86 8.24
N MET A 408 -15.65 -11.33 7.81
CA MET A 408 -14.46 -11.22 8.67
C MET A 408 -14.62 -10.19 9.78
N ALA A 409 -15.38 -9.12 9.56
CA ALA A 409 -15.72 -8.17 10.63
C ALA A 409 -16.64 -8.80 11.68
N MET A 410 -17.51 -9.76 11.30
CA MET A 410 -18.32 -10.55 12.23
C MET A 410 -17.46 -11.51 13.08
N ASP A 411 -16.51 -12.21 12.45
CA ASP A 411 -15.57 -13.11 13.15
C ASP A 411 -14.70 -12.37 14.19
N LEU A 412 -14.61 -11.02 14.13
CA LEU A 412 -13.90 -10.21 15.11
C LEU A 412 -14.71 -9.93 16.38
N ILE A 413 -16.06 -10.01 16.28
CA ILE A 413 -16.97 -9.79 17.40
C ILE A 413 -17.11 -11.08 18.21
N ASP A 414 -16.94 -12.24 17.57
CA ASP A 414 -17.01 -13.54 18.20
C ASP A 414 -15.62 -13.94 18.72
N GLU A 415 -15.40 -13.76 20.03
CA GLU A 415 -14.13 -14.12 20.71
C GLU A 415 -13.79 -15.62 20.56
N ASP A 416 -14.79 -16.48 20.39
CA ASP A 416 -14.64 -17.94 20.20
C ASP A 416 -14.23 -18.31 18.76
N ALA A 417 -14.42 -17.44 17.78
CA ALA A 417 -13.99 -17.63 16.38
C ALA A 417 -12.47 -17.46 16.17
N ALA A 418 -11.72 -17.33 17.26
CA ALA A 418 -10.28 -16.98 17.26
C ALA A 418 -9.35 -17.99 16.55
N SER A 419 -9.82 -19.16 16.11
CA SER A 419 -8.96 -20.22 15.58
C SER A 419 -8.96 -20.39 14.05
N GLY A 420 -9.80 -19.70 13.32
CA GLY A 420 -9.84 -19.86 11.86
C GLY A 420 -10.53 -18.70 11.15
N ILE A 421 -9.76 -17.76 10.62
CA ILE A 421 -10.30 -16.89 9.59
C ILE A 421 -10.71 -17.79 8.44
N ALA A 422 -12.01 -18.03 8.31
CA ALA A 422 -12.56 -18.81 7.20
C ALA A 422 -12.34 -17.99 5.91
N MET A 423 -11.21 -18.24 5.27
CA MET A 423 -10.92 -17.74 3.92
C MET A 423 -11.87 -18.44 2.96
N ASN A 424 -13.01 -17.84 2.75
CA ASN A 424 -14.03 -18.42 1.89
C ASN A 424 -13.71 -18.06 0.44
N SER A 425 -12.85 -18.83 -0.19
CA SER A 425 -12.45 -18.60 -1.56
C SER A 425 -13.52 -19.18 -2.49
N ASP A 426 -14.41 -18.33 -2.99
CA ASP A 426 -15.17 -18.62 -4.21
C ASP A 426 -14.24 -18.60 -5.46
N GLY A 427 -12.95 -18.40 -5.27
CA GLY A 427 -11.93 -18.27 -6.31
C GLY A 427 -12.03 -16.98 -7.14
N LYS A 428 -12.98 -16.10 -6.82
CA LYS A 428 -13.26 -14.86 -7.57
C LYS A 428 -12.94 -13.59 -6.78
N SER A 429 -12.95 -13.71 -5.46
CA SER A 429 -12.66 -12.60 -4.55
C SER A 429 -11.70 -13.06 -3.47
N SER A 430 -10.84 -12.18 -3.01
CA SER A 430 -9.90 -12.45 -1.93
C SER A 430 -9.77 -11.24 -1.01
N VAL A 431 -9.23 -11.44 0.19
CA VAL A 431 -9.00 -10.37 1.16
C VAL A 431 -7.58 -10.43 1.72
N ASN A 432 -7.05 -9.26 1.99
CA ASN A 432 -5.77 -9.07 2.65
C ASN A 432 -6.02 -8.45 4.02
N VAL A 433 -5.45 -9.03 5.08
CA VAL A 433 -5.79 -8.71 6.47
C VAL A 433 -4.53 -8.58 7.32
N ILE A 434 -4.51 -7.55 8.15
CA ILE A 434 -3.61 -7.47 9.32
C ILE A 434 -4.50 -7.40 10.56
N ARG A 435 -4.38 -8.36 11.47
CA ARG A 435 -5.17 -8.46 12.71
C ARG A 435 -4.24 -8.53 13.93
N CYS A 436 -4.47 -7.69 14.93
CA CYS A 436 -3.75 -7.66 16.19
C CYS A 436 -4.76 -7.80 17.33
N LEU A 437 -4.92 -9.02 17.87
CA LEU A 437 -5.97 -9.37 18.83
C LEU A 437 -5.96 -8.55 20.12
N GLU A 438 -4.76 -8.24 20.62
CA GLU A 438 -4.56 -7.52 21.88
C GLU A 438 -4.23 -6.03 21.65
N GLY A 439 -4.40 -5.56 20.41
CA GLY A 439 -4.04 -4.20 20.03
C GLY A 439 -2.53 -3.96 19.88
N THR A 440 -2.17 -3.00 19.07
CA THR A 440 -0.77 -2.60 18.87
C THR A 440 -0.67 -1.05 18.93
N PRO A 441 0.43 -0.48 19.47
CA PRO A 441 1.78 -1.03 19.62
C PRO A 441 2.08 -1.82 20.90
N PRO A 442 1.22 -1.92 21.96
CA PRO A 442 1.66 -2.62 23.17
C PRO A 442 1.95 -4.11 22.91
N HIS A 443 1.15 -4.77 22.06
CA HIS A 443 1.19 -6.20 21.79
C HIS A 443 1.40 -6.55 20.32
N PRO A 444 2.56 -6.20 19.72
CA PRO A 444 2.82 -6.48 18.30
C PRO A 444 2.92 -7.99 18.01
N GLU A 445 3.21 -8.82 19.00
CA GLU A 445 3.25 -10.30 18.92
C GLU A 445 1.86 -10.89 18.69
N SER A 446 0.79 -10.20 19.07
CA SER A 446 -0.59 -10.61 18.80
C SER A 446 -1.00 -10.46 17.33
N CYS A 447 -0.17 -9.75 16.53
CA CYS A 447 -0.49 -9.46 15.15
C CYS A 447 -0.33 -10.69 14.24
N ARG A 448 -1.30 -10.86 13.33
CA ARG A 448 -1.30 -11.85 12.25
C ARG A 448 -1.44 -11.13 10.92
N PHE A 449 -0.68 -11.57 9.94
CA PHE A 449 -0.61 -11.00 8.60
C PHE A 449 -1.06 -12.08 7.63
N ILE A 450 -2.20 -11.86 6.99
CA ILE A 450 -2.92 -12.92 6.27
C ILE A 450 -3.19 -12.44 4.85
N ALA A 451 -2.55 -13.10 3.89
CA ALA A 451 -2.86 -12.97 2.48
C ALA A 451 -3.76 -14.14 2.08
N ASP A 452 -4.85 -13.85 1.39
CA ASP A 452 -5.74 -14.88 0.87
C ASP A 452 -4.99 -15.74 -0.18
N PRO A 453 -4.95 -17.07 -0.03
CA PRO A 453 -4.32 -17.95 -1.01
C PRO A 453 -4.89 -17.79 -2.42
N ALA A 454 -6.18 -17.45 -2.57
CA ALA A 454 -6.84 -17.24 -3.85
C ALA A 454 -6.28 -16.02 -4.61
N GLY A 455 -5.84 -14.97 -3.90
CA GLY A 455 -5.23 -13.78 -4.49
C GLY A 455 -3.81 -14.00 -5.04
N GLY A 456 -3.15 -15.08 -4.63
CA GLY A 456 -1.75 -15.34 -5.01
C GLY A 456 -0.76 -14.37 -4.39
N GLY A 457 -1.18 -13.67 -3.34
CA GLY A 457 -0.43 -12.63 -2.66
C GLY A 457 0.59 -13.14 -1.64
N MET A 458 1.13 -12.19 -0.88
CA MET A 458 2.11 -12.43 0.18
C MET A 458 1.81 -11.58 1.40
N ALA A 459 2.08 -12.15 2.57
CA ALA A 459 2.21 -11.43 3.82
C ALA A 459 3.69 -11.31 4.20
N GLY A 460 4.11 -10.13 4.62
CA GLY A 460 5.49 -9.87 4.99
C GLY A 460 5.60 -9.12 6.29
N THR A 461 6.25 -9.75 7.29
CA THR A 461 6.56 -9.16 8.59
C THR A 461 8.05 -9.26 8.88
N ARG A 462 8.54 -8.45 9.78
CA ARG A 462 9.76 -8.65 10.55
C ARG A 462 9.60 -8.19 11.96
#